data_92518fab896e16af656a3d87f2b0d037
#
_entry.id   92518fab896e16af656a3d87f2b0d037
#
_cell.length_a   1.000
_cell.length_b   1.000
_cell.length_c   1.000
_cell.angle_alpha   90.00
_cell.angle_beta   90.00
_cell.angle_gamma   90.00
#
_symmetry.space_group_name_H-M   'P 1'
#
loop_
_entity.id
_entity.type
_entity.pdbx_description
1 polymer ?
#
loop_
_entity_poly.entity_id
_entity_poly.type
_entity_poly.pdbx_seq_one_letter_code
_entity_poly.pdbx_strand_id
1 'polypeptide(L)'
;SNLDENPQVVAANFGSGDDRFVIGWHSVRDGSSDIQLLAVDGGGTMSNSFPGSLSALTSSGNAVVGGDFRFASLSGDHRSLNDLTIVWNETVNDANGAVNHGILKAAKLRYAANTYTLSAPLELAELPDRTLADHFDAYVSGTNQVQAAIQATRYDDEKPEVIGGVTVPGEETILYTATSNFITDAVAVEQIGVDYATLALNSLTPIRFTIRNTGLNDVTNLTVKLGSGETATLTEKLLPNESTTLTVWHHVRDRVTDPSYTITAAGGINENGTVYLDYPDIGISQMEVIAESAGKRTVRMTLYNSSAATLAGGKNREVKLAFYADDLHTKPAEVACTTNGVSVSGNEITVSGDSALARIDQGTFTLDLTYDLGRYMTSIGKTEIPNVGTYLYAEAWAEGQIGGTGGNQRLPEYDGSDSEASVHMTGALARTGEQLTMDVTQGNDGNGHSTAAITLRNNSPVSYTH
;
A
#
# COMPACT_ATOMS: atom_id res chain seq x y z
N SER A 1 -7.00 -24.56 -30.65
CA SER A 1 -8.16 -24.56 -31.56
C SER A 1 -8.92 -23.26 -31.35
N ASN A 2 -9.25 -22.57 -32.42
CA ASN A 2 -10.09 -21.39 -32.35
C ASN A 2 -11.54 -21.85 -32.36
N LEU A 3 -12.32 -21.41 -31.39
CA LEU A 3 -13.75 -21.73 -31.27
C LEU A 3 -14.51 -20.43 -31.09
N ASP A 4 -15.56 -20.23 -31.92
CA ASP A 4 -16.54 -19.15 -31.78
C ASP A 4 -17.91 -19.81 -31.57
N GLU A 5 -18.57 -19.50 -30.47
CA GLU A 5 -19.81 -20.16 -30.08
C GLU A 5 -20.79 -19.19 -29.38
N ASN A 6 -21.99 -19.66 -29.12
CA ASN A 6 -23.04 -18.96 -28.38
C ASN A 6 -23.34 -17.55 -28.93
N PRO A 7 -23.62 -17.36 -30.24
CA PRO A 7 -23.92 -16.04 -30.78
C PRO A 7 -25.27 -15.54 -30.27
N GLN A 8 -25.32 -14.29 -29.87
CA GLN A 8 -26.51 -13.57 -29.46
C GLN A 8 -26.61 -12.25 -30.22
N VAL A 9 -27.82 -11.80 -30.46
CA VAL A 9 -28.08 -10.51 -31.10
C VAL A 9 -29.19 -9.78 -30.37
N VAL A 10 -29.02 -8.47 -30.19
CA VAL A 10 -30.03 -7.58 -29.61
C VAL A 10 -30.12 -6.31 -30.42
N ALA A 11 -31.34 -5.77 -30.55
CA ALA A 11 -31.55 -4.42 -31.07
C ALA A 11 -31.34 -3.42 -29.91
N ALA A 12 -30.46 -2.45 -30.12
CA ALA A 12 -30.16 -1.42 -29.14
C ALA A 12 -30.34 -0.02 -29.74
N ASN A 13 -30.97 0.87 -28.99
CA ASN A 13 -31.08 2.29 -29.33
C ASN A 13 -30.27 3.07 -28.28
N PHE A 14 -29.18 3.70 -28.70
CA PHE A 14 -28.29 4.46 -27.83
C PHE A 14 -28.65 5.95 -27.73
N GLY A 15 -29.93 6.30 -27.93
CA GLY A 15 -30.42 7.67 -27.76
C GLY A 15 -30.15 8.60 -28.96
N SER A 16 -29.45 8.13 -29.97
CA SER A 16 -29.13 8.91 -31.18
C SER A 16 -30.19 8.84 -32.28
N GLY A 17 -31.24 8.07 -32.08
CA GLY A 17 -32.24 7.77 -33.12
C GLY A 17 -31.80 6.69 -34.11
N ASP A 18 -30.57 6.19 -33.98
CA ASP A 18 -30.03 5.12 -34.80
C ASP A 18 -30.22 3.77 -34.11
N ASP A 19 -31.13 2.97 -34.62
CA ASP A 19 -31.25 1.57 -34.19
C ASP A 19 -29.98 0.80 -34.63
N ARG A 20 -29.38 0.11 -33.70
CA ARG A 20 -28.20 -0.75 -33.94
C ARG A 20 -28.51 -2.18 -33.54
N PHE A 21 -27.91 -3.12 -34.26
CA PHE A 21 -27.85 -4.50 -33.81
C PHE A 21 -26.51 -4.74 -33.18
N VAL A 22 -26.50 -5.16 -31.91
CA VAL A 22 -25.32 -5.60 -31.23
C VAL A 22 -25.29 -7.12 -31.27
N ILE A 23 -24.19 -7.67 -31.80
CA ILE A 23 -23.93 -9.09 -31.92
C ILE A 23 -22.83 -9.41 -30.95
N GLY A 24 -23.04 -10.40 -30.09
CA GLY A 24 -22.01 -10.93 -29.20
C GLY A 24 -21.81 -12.40 -29.44
N TRP A 25 -20.59 -12.88 -29.23
CA TRP A 25 -20.26 -14.30 -29.25
C TRP A 25 -19.09 -14.60 -28.34
N HIS A 26 -19.08 -15.80 -27.79
CA HIS A 26 -17.94 -16.31 -27.02
C HIS A 26 -16.85 -16.77 -27.99
N SER A 27 -15.61 -16.35 -27.77
CA SER A 27 -14.48 -16.67 -28.62
C SER A 27 -13.33 -17.23 -27.77
N VAL A 28 -12.85 -18.40 -28.11
CA VAL A 28 -11.67 -19.00 -27.50
C VAL A 28 -10.55 -19.05 -28.55
N ARG A 29 -9.46 -18.32 -28.31
CA ARG A 29 -8.32 -18.24 -29.25
C ARG A 29 -7.01 -18.30 -28.47
N ASP A 30 -6.16 -19.23 -28.86
CA ASP A 30 -4.81 -19.38 -28.31
C ASP A 30 -4.76 -19.46 -26.77
N GLY A 31 -5.80 -20.07 -26.15
CA GLY A 31 -5.94 -20.19 -24.70
C GLY A 31 -6.57 -19.00 -24.00
N SER A 32 -6.93 -17.94 -24.74
CA SER A 32 -7.71 -16.81 -24.23
C SER A 32 -9.20 -17.04 -24.48
N SER A 33 -10.02 -16.69 -23.51
CA SER A 33 -11.48 -16.81 -23.56
C SER A 33 -12.09 -15.43 -23.41
N ASP A 34 -12.85 -15.00 -24.44
CA ASP A 34 -13.37 -13.64 -24.55
C ASP A 34 -14.81 -13.64 -25.03
N ILE A 35 -15.58 -12.61 -24.67
CA ILE A 35 -16.83 -12.27 -25.35
C ILE A 35 -16.55 -11.14 -26.34
N GLN A 36 -16.70 -11.45 -27.61
CA GLN A 36 -16.53 -10.51 -28.70
C GLN A 36 -17.85 -9.79 -28.97
N LEU A 37 -17.76 -8.50 -29.28
CA LEU A 37 -18.91 -7.66 -29.58
C LEU A 37 -18.75 -6.94 -30.93
N LEU A 38 -19.83 -6.82 -31.67
CA LEU A 38 -19.91 -6.12 -32.94
C LEU A 38 -21.22 -5.32 -33.02
N ALA A 39 -21.17 -4.07 -33.44
CA ALA A 39 -22.34 -3.29 -33.73
C ALA A 39 -22.50 -3.13 -35.25
N VAL A 40 -23.75 -3.29 -35.70
CA VAL A 40 -24.17 -3.16 -37.11
C VAL A 40 -25.33 -2.20 -37.17
N ASP A 41 -25.33 -1.22 -38.09
CA ASP A 41 -26.44 -0.32 -38.31
C ASP A 41 -27.57 -1.00 -39.13
N GLY A 42 -28.70 -0.34 -39.25
CA GLY A 42 -29.85 -0.84 -40.04
C GLY A 42 -29.54 -1.05 -41.53
N GLY A 43 -28.43 -0.50 -42.05
CA GLY A 43 -27.95 -0.70 -43.41
C GLY A 43 -26.95 -1.84 -43.55
N GLY A 44 -26.59 -2.49 -42.43
CA GLY A 44 -25.59 -3.56 -42.40
C GLY A 44 -24.12 -3.08 -42.32
N THR A 45 -23.89 -1.80 -42.03
CA THR A 45 -22.54 -1.25 -41.91
C THR A 45 -21.99 -1.52 -40.52
N MET A 46 -20.81 -2.14 -40.45
CA MET A 46 -20.11 -2.42 -39.21
C MET A 46 -19.46 -1.15 -38.63
N SER A 47 -19.54 -0.99 -37.31
CA SER A 47 -18.88 0.11 -36.60
C SER A 47 -17.46 -0.27 -36.24
N ASN A 48 -16.50 0.51 -36.73
CA ASN A 48 -15.06 0.31 -36.42
C ASN A 48 -14.65 0.81 -35.02
N SER A 49 -15.54 1.49 -34.31
CA SER A 49 -15.25 2.08 -32.98
C SER A 49 -15.84 1.26 -31.82
N PHE A 50 -16.20 0.03 -32.07
CA PHE A 50 -16.79 -0.84 -31.07
C PHE A 50 -15.70 -1.51 -30.20
N PRO A 51 -15.86 -1.56 -28.87
CA PRO A 51 -14.92 -2.32 -28.04
C PRO A 51 -15.02 -3.81 -28.39
N GLY A 52 -13.89 -4.39 -28.73
CA GLY A 52 -13.86 -5.72 -29.34
C GLY A 52 -14.05 -6.88 -28.38
N SER A 53 -13.73 -6.74 -27.10
CA SER A 53 -13.72 -7.86 -26.15
C SER A 53 -14.04 -7.43 -24.73
N LEU A 54 -14.68 -8.32 -23.96
CA LEU A 54 -14.91 -8.15 -22.52
C LEU A 54 -13.78 -8.71 -21.66
N SER A 55 -12.84 -9.48 -22.19
CA SER A 55 -11.75 -10.09 -21.43
C SER A 55 -10.84 -9.07 -20.74
N ALA A 56 -10.63 -7.92 -21.36
CA ALA A 56 -9.87 -6.82 -20.78
C ALA A 56 -10.50 -6.23 -19.51
N LEU A 57 -11.74 -6.60 -19.21
CA LEU A 57 -12.49 -6.17 -18.04
C LEU A 57 -12.40 -7.16 -16.87
N THR A 58 -11.74 -8.32 -17.03
CA THR A 58 -11.56 -9.29 -15.95
C THR A 58 -10.69 -8.69 -14.85
N SER A 59 -11.14 -8.79 -13.60
CA SER A 59 -10.51 -8.10 -12.48
C SER A 59 -9.34 -8.83 -11.83
N SER A 60 -9.13 -10.11 -12.13
CA SER A 60 -8.01 -10.91 -11.58
C SER A 60 -7.30 -11.69 -12.68
N GLY A 61 -5.98 -11.83 -12.56
CA GLY A 61 -5.18 -12.59 -13.51
C GLY A 61 -5.53 -14.08 -13.59
N ASN A 62 -6.32 -14.60 -12.67
CA ASN A 62 -6.77 -16.00 -12.60
C ASN A 62 -8.23 -16.18 -13.05
N ALA A 63 -8.93 -15.11 -13.41
CA ALA A 63 -10.30 -15.19 -13.89
C ALA A 63 -10.33 -15.45 -15.39
N VAL A 64 -11.23 -16.35 -15.81
CA VAL A 64 -11.45 -16.70 -17.20
C VAL A 64 -12.92 -16.44 -17.55
N VAL A 65 -13.16 -15.70 -18.60
CA VAL A 65 -14.53 -15.45 -19.11
C VAL A 65 -15.16 -16.79 -19.50
N GLY A 66 -16.34 -17.06 -18.94
CA GLY A 66 -17.12 -18.25 -19.29
C GLY A 66 -17.87 -18.09 -20.60
N GLY A 67 -18.34 -19.21 -21.15
CA GLY A 67 -19.06 -19.26 -22.43
C GLY A 67 -20.50 -18.73 -22.39
N ASP A 68 -21.04 -18.43 -21.21
CA ASP A 68 -22.42 -17.93 -21.07
C ASP A 68 -22.44 -16.42 -20.80
N PHE A 69 -23.25 -15.70 -21.58
CA PHE A 69 -23.49 -14.29 -21.43
C PHE A 69 -24.91 -13.94 -21.88
N ARG A 70 -25.43 -12.78 -21.43
CA ARG A 70 -26.77 -12.29 -21.78
C ARG A 70 -26.72 -10.79 -22.02
N PHE A 71 -27.53 -10.35 -22.98
CA PHE A 71 -27.91 -8.95 -23.10
C PHE A 71 -29.16 -8.71 -22.26
N ALA A 72 -28.97 -8.00 -21.15
CA ALA A 72 -30.06 -7.67 -20.24
C ALA A 72 -30.78 -6.41 -20.69
N SER A 73 -32.11 -6.47 -20.76
CA SER A 73 -32.97 -5.36 -21.15
C SER A 73 -33.91 -4.93 -20.03
N LEU A 74 -34.48 -3.75 -20.16
CA LEU A 74 -35.59 -3.32 -19.29
C LEU A 74 -36.77 -4.28 -19.44
N SER A 75 -37.35 -4.68 -18.32
CA SER A 75 -38.55 -5.53 -18.27
C SER A 75 -39.68 -4.94 -19.12
N GLY A 76 -40.10 -5.66 -20.15
CA GLY A 76 -41.25 -5.34 -20.99
C GLY A 76 -40.99 -4.55 -22.27
N ASP A 77 -39.83 -3.99 -22.45
CA ASP A 77 -39.42 -3.38 -23.72
C ASP A 77 -38.02 -3.88 -24.08
N HIS A 78 -37.91 -4.65 -25.16
CA HIS A 78 -36.63 -5.21 -25.63
C HIS A 78 -35.68 -4.14 -26.22
N ARG A 79 -35.98 -2.87 -26.01
CA ARG A 79 -35.14 -1.75 -26.44
C ARG A 79 -34.43 -1.13 -25.25
N SER A 80 -33.12 -1.25 -25.22
CA SER A 80 -32.32 -0.46 -24.33
C SER A 80 -32.27 0.99 -24.84
N LEU A 81 -32.76 1.92 -24.04
CA LEU A 81 -32.65 3.34 -24.34
C LEU A 81 -31.36 3.86 -23.74
N ASN A 82 -30.47 4.41 -24.55
CA ASN A 82 -29.21 5.04 -24.23
C ASN A 82 -28.04 4.12 -23.80
N ASP A 83 -28.31 2.92 -23.29
CA ASP A 83 -27.26 1.95 -22.95
C ASP A 83 -27.75 0.50 -23.09
N LEU A 84 -26.84 -0.42 -23.26
CA LEU A 84 -27.07 -1.85 -23.28
C LEU A 84 -26.30 -2.50 -22.15
N THR A 85 -26.94 -3.28 -21.30
CA THR A 85 -26.27 -4.04 -20.24
C THR A 85 -25.92 -5.44 -20.74
N ILE A 86 -24.67 -5.81 -20.53
CA ILE A 86 -24.14 -7.14 -20.82
C ILE A 86 -23.83 -7.81 -19.50
N VAL A 87 -24.30 -9.04 -19.32
CA VAL A 87 -24.03 -9.86 -18.13
C VAL A 87 -23.31 -11.12 -18.59
N TRP A 88 -22.25 -11.52 -17.90
CA TRP A 88 -21.46 -12.71 -18.22
C TRP A 88 -20.95 -13.39 -16.96
N ASN A 89 -20.63 -14.68 -17.09
CA ASN A 89 -19.95 -15.41 -16.03
C ASN A 89 -18.43 -15.45 -16.24
N GLU A 90 -17.71 -15.49 -15.13
CA GLU A 90 -16.27 -15.78 -15.08
C GLU A 90 -16.03 -16.95 -14.14
N THR A 91 -14.98 -17.70 -14.42
CA THR A 91 -14.47 -18.75 -13.55
C THR A 91 -13.14 -18.29 -12.94
N VAL A 92 -13.05 -18.31 -11.64
CA VAL A 92 -11.81 -18.01 -10.92
C VAL A 92 -11.08 -19.30 -10.61
N ASN A 93 -9.80 -19.35 -10.96
CA ASN A 93 -8.94 -20.48 -10.67
C ASN A 93 -8.09 -20.21 -9.43
N ASP A 94 -7.76 -21.25 -8.69
CA ASP A 94 -6.82 -21.18 -7.58
C ASP A 94 -5.37 -21.01 -8.07
N ALA A 95 -4.42 -20.89 -7.14
CA ALA A 95 -3.00 -20.73 -7.44
C ALA A 95 -2.39 -21.93 -8.22
N ASN A 96 -3.04 -23.10 -8.23
CA ASN A 96 -2.63 -24.30 -8.95
C ASN A 96 -3.31 -24.42 -10.32
N GLY A 97 -4.17 -23.46 -10.68
CA GLY A 97 -4.95 -23.47 -11.92
C GLY A 97 -6.19 -24.36 -11.87
N ALA A 98 -6.57 -24.88 -10.70
CA ALA A 98 -7.84 -25.58 -10.54
C ALA A 98 -8.98 -24.58 -10.34
N VAL A 99 -10.17 -24.93 -10.88
CA VAL A 99 -11.37 -24.11 -10.74
C VAL A 99 -11.74 -23.95 -9.27
N ASN A 100 -11.87 -22.73 -8.80
CA ASN A 100 -12.24 -22.41 -7.43
C ASN A 100 -13.73 -22.06 -7.32
N HIS A 101 -14.18 -20.98 -7.98
CA HIS A 101 -15.57 -20.54 -7.93
C HIS A 101 -15.96 -19.73 -9.18
N GLY A 102 -17.24 -19.44 -9.30
CA GLY A 102 -17.79 -18.58 -10.36
C GLY A 102 -18.11 -17.17 -9.87
N ILE A 103 -17.97 -16.19 -10.77
CA ILE A 103 -18.38 -14.81 -10.56
C ILE A 103 -19.32 -14.41 -11.70
N LEU A 104 -20.40 -13.72 -11.38
CA LEU A 104 -21.27 -13.09 -12.37
C LEU A 104 -21.00 -11.59 -12.40
N LYS A 105 -20.73 -11.06 -13.59
CA LYS A 105 -20.42 -9.64 -13.80
C LYS A 105 -21.37 -9.00 -14.81
N ALA A 106 -21.47 -7.68 -14.76
CA ALA A 106 -22.21 -6.88 -15.72
C ALA A 106 -21.42 -5.64 -16.13
N ALA A 107 -21.62 -5.19 -17.36
CA ALA A 107 -21.13 -3.89 -17.84
C ALA A 107 -22.18 -3.21 -18.71
N LYS A 108 -22.13 -1.87 -18.77
CA LYS A 108 -22.96 -1.09 -19.66
C LYS A 108 -22.17 -0.68 -20.89
N LEU A 109 -22.71 -0.98 -22.06
CA LEU A 109 -22.27 -0.48 -23.34
C LEU A 109 -23.03 0.81 -23.65
N ARG A 110 -22.32 1.89 -23.89
CA ARG A 110 -22.85 3.20 -24.26
C ARG A 110 -22.31 3.65 -25.61
N TYR A 111 -23.07 4.45 -26.29
CA TYR A 111 -22.63 5.14 -27.50
C TYR A 111 -22.81 6.64 -27.33
N ALA A 112 -21.71 7.38 -27.34
CA ALA A 112 -21.70 8.82 -27.24
C ALA A 112 -20.56 9.39 -28.08
N ALA A 113 -20.75 10.56 -28.69
CA ALA A 113 -19.75 11.24 -29.53
C ALA A 113 -19.11 10.32 -30.60
N ASN A 114 -19.93 9.48 -31.25
CA ASN A 114 -19.49 8.50 -32.26
C ASN A 114 -18.55 7.41 -31.75
N THR A 115 -18.51 7.16 -30.45
CA THR A 115 -17.66 6.13 -29.84
C THR A 115 -18.47 5.24 -28.92
N TYR A 116 -18.18 3.94 -28.96
CA TYR A 116 -18.72 2.98 -28.01
C TYR A 116 -17.76 2.89 -26.81
N THR A 117 -18.34 2.87 -25.61
CA THR A 117 -17.60 2.69 -24.36
C THR A 117 -18.29 1.64 -23.50
N LEU A 118 -17.46 0.79 -22.85
CA LEU A 118 -17.93 -0.10 -21.80
C LEU A 118 -17.64 0.54 -20.44
N SER A 119 -18.60 0.45 -19.53
CA SER A 119 -18.37 0.82 -18.13
C SER A 119 -17.37 -0.14 -17.48
N ALA A 120 -16.84 0.25 -16.32
CA ALA A 120 -16.19 -0.72 -15.44
C ALA A 120 -17.17 -1.88 -15.13
N PRO A 121 -16.66 -3.13 -15.03
CA PRO A 121 -17.48 -4.26 -14.66
C PRO A 121 -18.05 -4.08 -13.25
N LEU A 122 -19.34 -4.33 -13.12
CA LEU A 122 -20.03 -4.46 -11.84
C LEU A 122 -20.06 -5.95 -11.48
N GLU A 123 -19.58 -6.31 -10.32
CA GLU A 123 -19.77 -7.65 -9.78
C GLU A 123 -21.21 -7.80 -9.27
N LEU A 124 -21.95 -8.73 -9.85
CA LEU A 124 -23.32 -9.03 -9.45
C LEU A 124 -23.37 -10.07 -8.35
N ALA A 125 -22.57 -11.12 -8.49
CA ALA A 125 -22.48 -12.20 -7.51
C ALA A 125 -21.11 -12.87 -7.57
N GLU A 126 -20.54 -13.12 -6.41
CA GLU A 126 -19.47 -14.07 -6.20
C GLU A 126 -20.07 -15.33 -5.57
N LEU A 127 -19.92 -16.45 -6.26
CA LEU A 127 -20.46 -17.72 -5.78
C LEU A 127 -19.52 -18.33 -4.72
N PRO A 128 -20.03 -19.14 -3.78
CA PRO A 128 -19.19 -19.80 -2.80
C PRO A 128 -18.12 -20.69 -3.46
N ASP A 129 -17.08 -21.03 -2.72
CA ASP A 129 -16.03 -21.95 -3.15
C ASP A 129 -16.64 -23.22 -3.74
N ARG A 130 -16.03 -23.70 -4.85
CA ARG A 130 -16.45 -24.89 -5.60
C ARG A 130 -17.88 -24.82 -6.18
N THR A 131 -18.39 -23.60 -6.39
CA THR A 131 -19.69 -23.35 -6.99
C THR A 131 -19.53 -22.60 -8.30
N LEU A 132 -20.05 -23.15 -9.40
CA LEU A 132 -19.99 -22.57 -10.73
C LEU A 132 -21.38 -22.21 -11.24
N ALA A 133 -21.49 -21.07 -11.93
CA ALA A 133 -22.71 -20.72 -12.66
C ALA A 133 -22.82 -21.55 -13.92
N ASP A 134 -23.87 -22.37 -14.04
CA ASP A 134 -24.15 -23.16 -15.22
C ASP A 134 -24.95 -22.35 -16.22
N HIS A 135 -26.04 -21.74 -15.74
CA HIS A 135 -26.94 -20.90 -16.51
C HIS A 135 -27.40 -19.73 -15.66
N PHE A 136 -27.65 -18.63 -16.32
CA PHE A 136 -28.28 -17.49 -15.68
C PHE A 136 -29.18 -16.75 -16.67
N ASP A 137 -30.11 -15.99 -16.14
CA ASP A 137 -30.86 -14.98 -16.86
C ASP A 137 -30.80 -13.65 -16.11
N ALA A 138 -30.81 -12.54 -16.83
CA ALA A 138 -30.63 -11.24 -16.22
C ALA A 138 -31.55 -10.19 -16.88
N TYR A 139 -31.99 -9.25 -16.08
CA TYR A 139 -32.75 -8.10 -16.56
C TYR A 139 -32.33 -6.82 -15.82
N VAL A 140 -32.66 -5.69 -16.44
CA VAL A 140 -32.43 -4.36 -15.88
C VAL A 140 -33.74 -3.83 -15.30
N SER A 141 -33.71 -3.44 -14.02
CA SER A 141 -34.83 -2.74 -13.41
C SER A 141 -34.44 -1.27 -13.17
N GLY A 142 -35.22 -0.34 -13.72
CA GLY A 142 -34.85 1.07 -13.71
C GLY A 142 -33.62 1.36 -14.59
N THR A 143 -32.90 2.47 -14.32
CA THR A 143 -31.78 2.91 -15.16
C THR A 143 -30.46 2.23 -14.84
N ASN A 144 -30.25 1.83 -13.60
CA ASN A 144 -28.91 1.40 -13.12
C ASN A 144 -28.91 0.09 -12.34
N GLN A 145 -30.05 -0.54 -12.10
CA GLN A 145 -30.13 -1.78 -11.35
C GLN A 145 -30.16 -2.98 -12.28
N VAL A 146 -29.33 -3.97 -12.00
CA VAL A 146 -29.31 -5.27 -12.67
C VAL A 146 -29.72 -6.33 -11.68
N GLN A 147 -30.57 -7.24 -12.12
CA GLN A 147 -31.00 -8.41 -11.36
C GLN A 147 -30.71 -9.66 -12.19
N ALA A 148 -30.26 -10.71 -11.52
CA ALA A 148 -29.99 -12.00 -12.14
C ALA A 148 -30.56 -13.15 -11.31
N ALA A 149 -31.03 -14.18 -12.01
CA ALA A 149 -31.32 -15.50 -11.46
C ALA A 149 -30.26 -16.46 -11.99
N ILE A 150 -29.60 -17.21 -11.11
CA ILE A 150 -28.42 -18.01 -11.40
C ILE A 150 -28.73 -19.46 -11.00
N GLN A 151 -28.65 -20.38 -11.94
CA GLN A 151 -28.53 -21.80 -11.66
C GLN A 151 -27.05 -22.15 -11.56
N ALA A 152 -26.64 -22.70 -10.43
CA ALA A 152 -25.24 -23.05 -10.18
C ALA A 152 -25.08 -24.48 -9.73
N THR A 153 -23.97 -25.12 -10.09
CA THR A 153 -23.57 -26.42 -9.59
C THR A 153 -22.49 -26.26 -8.53
N ARG A 154 -22.73 -26.80 -7.35
CA ARG A 154 -21.79 -26.91 -6.26
C ARG A 154 -21.19 -28.30 -6.23
N TYR A 155 -19.86 -28.38 -6.18
CA TYR A 155 -19.10 -29.62 -6.09
C TYR A 155 -18.76 -29.94 -4.63
N ASP A 156 -19.15 -31.14 -4.15
CA ASP A 156 -18.98 -31.58 -2.77
C ASP A 156 -18.13 -32.86 -2.70
N ASP A 157 -16.86 -32.72 -2.28
CA ASP A 157 -15.95 -33.85 -2.11
C ASP A 157 -16.33 -34.75 -0.92
N GLU A 158 -17.14 -34.26 0.02
CA GLU A 158 -17.58 -35.03 1.18
C GLU A 158 -18.72 -35.98 0.82
N LYS A 159 -19.36 -35.77 -0.34
CA LYS A 159 -20.44 -36.61 -0.87
C LYS A 159 -20.10 -37.13 -2.27
N PRO A 160 -19.02 -37.90 -2.45
CA PRO A 160 -18.59 -38.33 -3.75
C PRO A 160 -19.58 -39.33 -4.37
N GLU A 161 -19.70 -39.27 -5.68
CA GLU A 161 -20.47 -40.21 -6.47
C GLU A 161 -19.53 -41.11 -7.27
N VAL A 162 -19.99 -42.33 -7.61
CA VAL A 162 -19.25 -43.26 -8.46
C VAL A 162 -19.92 -43.35 -9.81
N ILE A 163 -19.30 -42.77 -10.84
CA ILE A 163 -19.77 -42.79 -12.21
C ILE A 163 -18.81 -43.59 -13.07
N GLY A 164 -19.28 -44.67 -13.65
CA GLY A 164 -18.46 -45.52 -14.51
C GLY A 164 -17.25 -46.17 -13.83
N GLY A 165 -17.26 -46.33 -12.50
CA GLY A 165 -16.17 -46.85 -11.69
C GLY A 165 -15.12 -45.81 -11.28
N VAL A 166 -15.35 -44.52 -11.57
CA VAL A 166 -14.51 -43.38 -11.13
C VAL A 166 -15.24 -42.62 -10.04
N THR A 167 -14.55 -42.35 -8.94
CA THR A 167 -15.09 -41.48 -7.87
C THR A 167 -14.94 -40.03 -8.30
N VAL A 168 -16.04 -39.31 -8.34
CA VAL A 168 -16.12 -37.89 -8.67
C VAL A 168 -16.77 -37.13 -7.48
N PRO A 169 -16.52 -35.82 -7.31
CA PRO A 169 -17.24 -35.02 -6.33
C PRO A 169 -18.76 -35.12 -6.59
N GLY A 170 -19.54 -35.12 -5.53
CA GLY A 170 -21.00 -34.99 -5.65
C GLY A 170 -21.37 -33.62 -6.20
N GLU A 171 -22.50 -33.57 -6.94
CA GLU A 171 -23.01 -32.34 -7.55
C GLU A 171 -24.35 -31.95 -6.91
N GLU A 172 -24.48 -30.70 -6.54
CA GLU A 172 -25.72 -30.12 -6.03
C GLU A 172 -26.10 -28.89 -6.88
N THR A 173 -27.29 -28.90 -7.44
CA THR A 173 -27.83 -27.73 -8.17
C THR A 173 -28.46 -26.75 -7.18
N ILE A 174 -28.02 -25.52 -7.19
CA ILE A 174 -28.49 -24.46 -6.32
C ILE A 174 -28.98 -23.28 -7.16
N LEU A 175 -30.05 -22.61 -6.71
CA LEU A 175 -30.55 -21.39 -7.31
C LEU A 175 -30.16 -20.18 -6.46
N TYR A 176 -29.54 -19.22 -7.09
CA TYR A 176 -29.18 -17.92 -6.50
C TYR A 176 -29.95 -16.79 -7.18
N THR A 177 -30.14 -15.70 -6.48
CA THR A 177 -30.57 -14.43 -7.04
C THR A 177 -29.60 -13.35 -6.65
N ALA A 178 -29.29 -12.46 -7.58
CA ALA A 178 -28.39 -11.33 -7.35
C ALA A 178 -29.06 -10.04 -7.80
N THR A 179 -28.79 -8.97 -7.07
CA THR A 179 -29.24 -7.61 -7.41
C THR A 179 -28.14 -6.63 -7.07
N SER A 180 -27.75 -5.81 -8.04
CA SER A 180 -26.74 -4.78 -7.83
C SER A 180 -27.05 -3.52 -8.64
N ASN A 181 -26.45 -2.40 -8.25
CA ASN A 181 -26.63 -1.12 -8.92
C ASN A 181 -25.32 -0.62 -9.50
N PHE A 182 -25.32 -0.19 -10.75
CA PHE A 182 -24.22 0.57 -11.29
C PHE A 182 -24.08 1.91 -10.56
N ILE A 183 -22.87 2.26 -10.19
CA ILE A 183 -22.55 3.56 -9.60
C ILE A 183 -22.38 4.57 -10.73
N THR A 184 -23.02 5.74 -10.63
CA THR A 184 -22.98 6.75 -11.69
C THR A 184 -21.70 7.55 -11.70
N ASP A 185 -21.22 7.95 -10.52
CA ASP A 185 -20.07 8.82 -10.37
C ASP A 185 -19.10 8.20 -9.37
N ALA A 186 -18.03 7.61 -9.86
CA ALA A 186 -17.02 6.95 -9.06
C ALA A 186 -15.67 6.93 -9.77
N VAL A 187 -14.60 6.94 -8.98
CA VAL A 187 -13.24 6.67 -9.44
C VAL A 187 -12.58 5.65 -8.52
N ALA A 188 -11.59 4.95 -9.05
CA ALA A 188 -10.74 4.07 -8.26
C ALA A 188 -9.28 4.42 -8.52
N VAL A 189 -8.46 4.39 -7.47
CA VAL A 189 -7.01 4.48 -7.60
C VAL A 189 -6.48 3.09 -7.91
N GLU A 190 -5.99 2.88 -9.12
CA GLU A 190 -5.44 1.60 -9.56
C GLU A 190 -3.99 1.42 -9.10
N GLN A 191 -3.23 2.52 -9.08
CA GLN A 191 -1.82 2.50 -8.73
C GLN A 191 -1.37 3.85 -8.19
N ILE A 192 -0.50 3.81 -7.19
CA ILE A 192 0.28 4.95 -6.74
C ILE A 192 1.75 4.62 -6.95
N GLY A 193 2.44 5.43 -7.75
CA GLY A 193 3.87 5.29 -8.02
C GLY A 193 4.64 6.46 -7.43
N VAL A 194 5.67 6.18 -6.64
CA VAL A 194 6.59 7.18 -6.13
C VAL A 194 7.91 7.07 -6.89
N ASP A 195 8.46 8.19 -7.34
CA ASP A 195 9.78 8.20 -7.94
C ASP A 195 10.86 8.29 -6.86
N TYR A 196 11.21 7.13 -6.31
CA TYR A 196 12.26 7.02 -5.28
C TYR A 196 13.64 7.54 -5.74
N ALA A 197 13.82 7.72 -7.06
CA ALA A 197 15.04 8.31 -7.60
C ALA A 197 15.21 9.79 -7.23
N THR A 198 14.11 10.46 -6.97
CA THR A 198 14.08 11.88 -6.59
C THR A 198 13.72 12.11 -5.14
N LEU A 199 13.48 11.05 -4.38
CA LEU A 199 13.10 11.13 -2.98
C LEU A 199 14.32 11.51 -2.11
N ALA A 200 14.41 12.78 -1.75
CA ALA A 200 15.45 13.33 -0.87
C ALA A 200 14.87 14.52 -0.08
N LEU A 201 15.45 14.81 1.08
CA LEU A 201 15.10 15.99 1.87
C LEU A 201 15.22 17.26 1.02
N ASN A 202 14.26 18.15 1.15
CA ASN A 202 14.14 19.41 0.40
C ASN A 202 14.05 19.25 -1.11
N SER A 203 13.68 18.08 -1.62
CA SER A 203 13.46 17.81 -3.04
C SER A 203 11.97 17.83 -3.40
N LEU A 204 11.70 17.88 -4.71
CA LEU A 204 10.38 17.66 -5.28
C LEU A 204 10.33 16.25 -5.86
N THR A 205 9.50 15.41 -5.27
CA THR A 205 9.32 14.02 -5.68
C THR A 205 8.00 13.86 -6.41
N PRO A 206 7.98 13.35 -7.65
CA PRO A 206 6.74 13.10 -8.35
C PRO A 206 6.05 11.85 -7.80
N ILE A 207 4.81 12.04 -7.36
CA ILE A 207 3.88 10.96 -7.00
C ILE A 207 2.85 10.84 -8.12
N ARG A 208 2.78 9.67 -8.74
CA ARG A 208 1.89 9.38 -9.87
C ARG A 208 0.70 8.59 -9.39
N PHE A 209 -0.48 9.13 -9.61
CA PHE A 209 -1.75 8.47 -9.33
C PHE A 209 -2.35 8.00 -10.63
N THR A 210 -2.43 6.69 -10.84
CA THR A 210 -3.23 6.11 -11.93
C THR A 210 -4.64 5.92 -11.42
N ILE A 211 -5.57 6.67 -12.02
CA ILE A 211 -6.96 6.76 -11.58
C ILE A 211 -7.85 6.32 -12.74
N ARG A 212 -8.77 5.41 -12.46
CA ARG A 212 -9.77 4.92 -13.40
C ARG A 212 -11.15 5.46 -13.05
N ASN A 213 -11.89 5.87 -14.07
CA ASN A 213 -13.32 6.14 -13.93
C ASN A 213 -14.09 4.81 -13.86
N THR A 214 -14.61 4.48 -12.68
CA THR A 214 -15.40 3.27 -12.44
C THR A 214 -16.90 3.54 -12.50
N GLY A 215 -17.29 4.81 -12.66
CA GLY A 215 -18.67 5.23 -12.80
C GLY A 215 -19.20 5.12 -14.22
N LEU A 216 -20.47 5.45 -14.38
CA LEU A 216 -21.15 5.49 -15.67
C LEU A 216 -21.08 6.85 -16.37
N ASN A 217 -20.81 7.93 -15.62
CA ASN A 217 -20.73 9.28 -16.15
C ASN A 217 -19.30 9.68 -16.45
N ASP A 218 -19.13 10.66 -17.36
CA ASP A 218 -17.83 11.30 -17.58
C ASP A 218 -17.40 12.02 -16.30
N VAL A 219 -16.17 11.77 -15.85
CA VAL A 219 -15.58 12.47 -14.72
C VAL A 219 -14.91 13.75 -15.22
N THR A 220 -15.27 14.89 -14.63
CA THR A 220 -14.71 16.20 -14.94
C THR A 220 -14.14 16.85 -13.68
N ASN A 221 -13.15 17.74 -13.85
CA ASN A 221 -12.48 18.43 -12.76
C ASN A 221 -11.84 17.46 -11.75
N LEU A 222 -11.32 16.33 -12.24
CA LEU A 222 -10.61 15.37 -11.41
C LEU A 222 -9.36 16.01 -10.82
N THR A 223 -9.30 16.11 -9.51
CA THR A 223 -8.20 16.76 -8.79
C THR A 223 -7.68 15.82 -7.70
N VAL A 224 -6.38 15.60 -7.69
CA VAL A 224 -5.65 14.96 -6.60
C VAL A 224 -4.99 16.06 -5.77
N LYS A 225 -5.20 16.05 -4.47
CA LYS A 225 -4.61 16.97 -3.50
C LYS A 225 -3.93 16.17 -2.40
N LEU A 226 -2.65 16.45 -2.12
CA LEU A 226 -1.96 15.92 -0.95
C LEU A 226 -2.31 16.72 0.30
N GLY A 227 -2.21 16.08 1.47
CA GLY A 227 -2.40 16.74 2.76
C GLY A 227 -1.42 17.87 3.03
N SER A 228 -0.25 17.85 2.41
CA SER A 228 0.76 18.91 2.38
C SER A 228 0.36 20.12 1.51
N GLY A 229 -0.68 19.98 0.69
CA GLY A 229 -1.29 21.08 -0.06
C GLY A 229 -1.04 21.05 -1.56
N GLU A 230 -0.11 20.26 -2.08
CA GLU A 230 0.20 20.14 -3.51
C GLU A 230 -0.98 19.49 -4.26
N THR A 231 -1.20 19.91 -5.50
CA THR A 231 -2.35 19.46 -6.29
C THR A 231 -1.98 19.17 -7.73
N ALA A 232 -2.72 18.25 -8.35
CA ALA A 232 -2.76 18.05 -9.80
C ALA A 232 -4.21 17.91 -10.25
N THR A 233 -4.57 18.53 -11.37
CA THR A 233 -5.94 18.52 -11.90
C THR A 233 -5.92 18.09 -13.36
N LEU A 234 -6.83 17.18 -13.72
CA LEU A 234 -7.09 16.80 -15.09
C LEU A 234 -7.96 17.90 -15.76
N THR A 235 -7.49 18.44 -16.85
CA THR A 235 -8.21 19.47 -17.62
C THR A 235 -9.23 18.89 -18.59
N GLU A 236 -9.02 17.65 -19.01
CA GLU A 236 -9.89 16.91 -19.89
C GLU A 236 -10.89 16.06 -19.09
N LYS A 237 -11.93 15.59 -19.75
CA LYS A 237 -12.85 14.64 -19.15
C LYS A 237 -12.25 13.23 -19.20
N LEU A 238 -12.55 12.41 -18.18
CA LEU A 238 -12.21 10.99 -18.14
C LEU A 238 -13.48 10.18 -18.41
N LEU A 239 -13.49 9.46 -19.53
CA LEU A 239 -14.64 8.68 -19.94
C LEU A 239 -14.86 7.45 -19.04
N PRO A 240 -16.07 6.86 -19.00
CA PRO A 240 -16.30 5.61 -18.28
C PRO A 240 -15.28 4.53 -18.67
N ASN A 241 -14.75 3.84 -17.68
CA ASN A 241 -13.74 2.80 -17.80
C ASN A 241 -12.35 3.26 -18.33
N GLU A 242 -12.15 4.53 -18.54
CA GLU A 242 -10.87 5.10 -18.93
C GLU A 242 -10.00 5.34 -17.69
N SER A 243 -8.67 5.15 -17.85
CA SER A 243 -7.67 5.46 -16.82
C SER A 243 -6.80 6.62 -17.25
N THR A 244 -6.40 7.44 -16.29
CA THR A 244 -5.44 8.54 -16.48
C THR A 244 -4.39 8.53 -15.39
N THR A 245 -3.25 9.17 -15.66
CA THR A 245 -2.21 9.33 -14.64
C THR A 245 -2.01 10.80 -14.34
N LEU A 246 -2.26 11.19 -13.08
CA LEU A 246 -1.97 12.52 -12.57
C LEU A 246 -0.69 12.49 -11.74
N THR A 247 0.19 13.46 -11.96
CA THR A 247 1.43 13.61 -11.21
C THR A 247 1.33 14.79 -10.27
N VAL A 248 1.45 14.53 -8.96
CA VAL A 248 1.57 15.56 -7.93
C VAL A 248 3.02 15.64 -7.52
N TRP A 249 3.59 16.86 -7.53
CA TRP A 249 4.96 17.10 -7.12
C TRP A 249 4.99 17.37 -5.61
N HIS A 250 5.33 16.35 -4.84
CA HIS A 250 5.42 16.42 -3.38
C HIS A 250 6.75 17.03 -2.94
N HIS A 251 6.68 18.04 -2.09
CA HIS A 251 7.87 18.64 -1.48
C HIS A 251 8.21 17.89 -0.19
N VAL A 252 9.27 17.08 -0.23
CA VAL A 252 9.81 16.37 0.92
C VAL A 252 10.51 17.36 1.85
N ARG A 253 9.93 17.62 3.03
CA ARG A 253 10.47 18.53 4.05
C ARG A 253 11.25 17.76 5.12
N ASP A 254 11.72 18.46 6.16
CA ASP A 254 12.59 17.94 7.23
C ASP A 254 12.05 16.69 7.96
N ARG A 255 10.74 16.51 7.96
CA ARG A 255 10.08 15.30 8.49
C ARG A 255 9.19 14.74 7.42
N VAL A 256 9.34 13.47 7.17
CA VAL A 256 8.49 12.79 6.21
C VAL A 256 7.46 11.99 6.97
N THR A 257 6.24 12.46 6.86
CA THR A 257 5.06 11.67 7.15
C THR A 257 4.51 11.19 5.81
N ASP A 258 3.99 9.98 5.76
CA ASP A 258 3.22 9.52 4.61
C ASP A 258 2.13 10.54 4.28
N PRO A 259 2.16 11.18 3.10
CA PRO A 259 1.19 12.20 2.80
C PRO A 259 -0.18 11.57 2.59
N SER A 260 -1.19 12.06 3.30
CA SER A 260 -2.58 11.76 2.93
C SER A 260 -2.90 12.37 1.58
N TYR A 261 -3.84 11.79 0.86
CA TYR A 261 -4.37 12.38 -0.36
C TYR A 261 -5.89 12.40 -0.35
N THR A 262 -6.44 13.33 -1.12
CA THR A 262 -7.87 13.42 -1.41
C THR A 262 -8.02 13.55 -2.92
N ILE A 263 -8.91 12.77 -3.51
CA ILE A 263 -9.30 12.85 -4.90
C ILE A 263 -10.73 13.37 -4.95
N THR A 264 -10.91 14.48 -5.64
CA THR A 264 -12.24 15.09 -5.83
C THR A 264 -12.54 15.28 -7.31
N ALA A 265 -13.81 15.20 -7.66
CA ALA A 265 -14.29 15.52 -9.00
C ALA A 265 -15.74 16.02 -8.94
N ALA A 266 -16.29 16.44 -10.10
CA ALA A 266 -17.71 16.71 -10.24
C ALA A 266 -18.52 15.44 -9.92
N GLY A 267 -19.81 15.60 -9.57
CA GLY A 267 -20.66 14.47 -9.17
C GLY A 267 -20.52 14.05 -7.70
N GLY A 268 -19.75 14.80 -6.90
CA GLY A 268 -19.59 14.52 -5.47
C GLY A 268 -18.56 13.45 -5.16
N ILE A 269 -17.72 13.09 -6.11
CA ILE A 269 -16.59 12.15 -5.91
C ILE A 269 -15.64 12.72 -4.87
N ASN A 270 -15.36 11.93 -3.84
CA ASN A 270 -14.43 12.28 -2.74
C ASN A 270 -13.79 11.00 -2.18
N GLU A 271 -12.65 10.62 -2.74
CA GLU A 271 -11.86 9.48 -2.30
C GLU A 271 -10.66 9.94 -1.51
N ASN A 272 -10.29 9.21 -0.45
CA ASN A 272 -9.20 9.55 0.44
C ASN A 272 -8.31 8.35 0.67
N GLY A 273 -7.02 8.61 0.91
CA GLY A 273 -6.06 7.58 1.25
C GLY A 273 -4.73 8.16 1.72
N THR A 274 -3.75 7.29 1.83
CA THR A 274 -2.39 7.63 2.23
C THR A 274 -1.40 7.10 1.20
N VAL A 275 -0.41 7.92 0.86
CA VAL A 275 0.74 7.48 0.05
C VAL A 275 1.80 6.96 1.00
N TYR A 276 2.12 5.69 0.91
CA TYR A 276 3.20 5.11 1.71
C TYR A 276 4.52 5.31 0.98
N LEU A 277 5.41 6.06 1.62
CA LEU A 277 6.73 6.41 1.07
C LEU A 277 7.77 5.43 1.56
N ASP A 278 7.82 4.24 1.22
CA ASP A 278 8.64 3.13 1.67
C ASP A 278 10.16 3.45 1.82
N TYR A 279 10.58 4.00 2.97
CA TYR A 279 11.99 4.21 3.34
C TYR A 279 12.29 3.82 4.79
N PRO A 280 13.58 3.51 5.11
CA PRO A 280 13.98 3.16 6.46
C PRO A 280 13.79 4.31 7.44
N ASP A 281 13.42 3.97 8.65
CA ASP A 281 13.21 4.89 9.76
C ASP A 281 14.08 4.42 10.93
N ILE A 282 15.16 5.16 11.22
CA ILE A 282 16.22 4.71 12.12
C ILE A 282 16.06 5.31 13.50
N GLY A 283 15.81 4.44 14.46
CA GLY A 283 15.71 4.82 15.87
C GLY A 283 16.85 4.28 16.73
N ILE A 284 17.03 4.92 17.88
CA ILE A 284 17.94 4.53 18.95
C ILE A 284 17.09 4.05 20.13
N SER A 285 17.02 2.73 20.35
CA SER A 285 16.18 2.16 21.42
C SER A 285 16.84 2.21 22.79
N GLN A 286 18.18 2.27 22.84
CA GLN A 286 18.93 2.27 24.07
C GLN A 286 20.26 3.00 23.89
N MET A 287 20.62 3.84 24.87
CA MET A 287 21.95 4.44 25.00
C MET A 287 22.32 4.51 26.47
N GLU A 288 23.36 3.76 26.88
CA GLU A 288 23.77 3.66 28.29
C GLU A 288 25.29 3.57 28.45
N VAL A 289 25.78 4.10 29.57
CA VAL A 289 27.20 3.93 29.97
C VAL A 289 27.36 2.57 30.62
N ILE A 290 28.16 1.70 30.02
CA ILE A 290 28.41 0.32 30.51
C ILE A 290 29.77 0.14 31.19
N ALA A 291 30.73 1.02 30.93
CA ALA A 291 32.03 0.94 31.56
C ALA A 291 32.73 2.31 31.68
N GLU A 292 33.57 2.46 32.66
CA GLU A 292 34.44 3.62 32.90
C GLU A 292 35.88 3.19 33.10
N SER A 293 36.82 3.86 32.46
CA SER A 293 38.24 3.63 32.64
C SER A 293 39.06 4.88 32.27
N ALA A 294 39.91 5.35 33.19
CA ALA A 294 40.89 6.41 32.94
C ALA A 294 40.32 7.66 32.22
N GLY A 295 39.13 8.13 32.64
CA GLY A 295 38.45 9.28 32.02
C GLY A 295 37.69 8.99 30.73
N LYS A 296 37.69 7.72 30.30
CA LYS A 296 36.90 7.27 29.15
C LYS A 296 35.60 6.61 29.62
N ARG A 297 34.59 6.72 28.81
CA ARG A 297 33.30 6.02 28.99
C ARG A 297 33.07 5.09 27.82
N THR A 298 32.66 3.85 28.11
CA THR A 298 32.11 2.98 27.07
C THR A 298 30.62 3.09 27.11
N VAL A 299 30.05 3.48 25.99
CA VAL A 299 28.60 3.66 25.80
C VAL A 299 28.08 2.56 24.89
N ARG A 300 27.07 1.84 25.34
CA ARG A 300 26.34 0.88 24.55
C ARG A 300 25.12 1.55 23.92
N MET A 301 24.94 1.30 22.65
CA MET A 301 23.82 1.82 21.88
C MET A 301 23.19 0.70 21.06
N THR A 302 21.86 0.71 20.98
CA THR A 302 21.10 -0.24 20.14
C THR A 302 20.29 0.52 19.11
N LEU A 303 20.47 0.15 17.83
CA LEU A 303 19.78 0.72 16.69
C LEU A 303 18.68 -0.22 16.19
N TYR A 304 17.62 0.36 15.67
CA TYR A 304 16.53 -0.37 15.02
C TYR A 304 15.98 0.41 13.84
N ASN A 305 15.27 -0.29 12.96
CA ASN A 305 14.51 0.28 11.86
C ASN A 305 13.02 0.04 12.17
N SER A 306 12.23 1.12 12.31
CA SER A 306 10.80 1.04 12.62
C SER A 306 9.93 0.91 11.37
N SER A 307 10.51 1.16 10.18
CA SER A 307 9.83 1.08 8.91
C SER A 307 9.78 -0.34 8.33
N ALA A 308 8.82 -0.60 7.45
CA ALA A 308 8.77 -1.81 6.63
C ALA A 308 9.87 -1.85 5.54
N ALA A 309 10.40 -0.68 5.16
CA ALA A 309 11.50 -0.60 4.20
C ALA A 309 12.80 -1.11 4.81
N THR A 310 13.43 -2.09 4.18
CA THR A 310 14.67 -2.70 4.68
C THR A 310 15.91 -1.91 4.28
N LEU A 311 16.89 -1.86 5.18
CA LEU A 311 18.24 -1.36 4.90
C LEU A 311 19.04 -2.39 4.12
N ALA A 312 18.99 -3.65 4.57
CA ALA A 312 19.72 -4.75 3.94
C ALA A 312 19.21 -5.03 2.52
N GLY A 313 20.13 -5.23 1.58
CA GLY A 313 19.80 -5.42 0.16
C GLY A 313 19.43 -4.13 -0.58
N GLY A 314 19.30 -3.01 0.11
CA GLY A 314 19.13 -1.70 -0.51
C GLY A 314 20.41 -1.22 -1.17
N LYS A 315 20.28 -0.49 -2.30
CA LYS A 315 21.44 -0.08 -3.09
C LYS A 315 22.27 0.97 -2.34
N ASN A 316 23.49 0.60 -1.94
CA ASN A 316 24.44 1.44 -1.20
C ASN A 316 23.88 2.07 0.08
N ARG A 317 22.96 1.39 0.76
CA ARG A 317 22.40 1.87 2.03
C ARG A 317 23.41 1.73 3.15
N GLU A 318 23.45 2.72 4.02
CA GLU A 318 24.24 2.76 5.24
C GLU A 318 23.50 3.53 6.33
N VAL A 319 23.85 3.30 7.58
CA VAL A 319 23.35 4.08 8.71
C VAL A 319 24.47 4.95 9.23
N LYS A 320 24.20 6.23 9.39
CA LYS A 320 25.07 7.23 9.97
C LYS A 320 24.65 7.52 11.40
N LEU A 321 25.63 7.78 12.23
CA LEU A 321 25.44 8.35 13.57
C LEU A 321 26.39 9.51 13.73
N ALA A 322 25.90 10.61 14.29
CA ALA A 322 26.74 11.73 14.68
C ALA A 322 26.62 11.96 16.19
N PHE A 323 27.74 12.32 16.84
CA PHE A 323 27.81 12.50 18.28
C PHE A 323 28.17 13.93 18.64
N TYR A 324 27.54 14.44 19.69
CA TYR A 324 27.70 15.82 20.12
C TYR A 324 27.79 15.91 21.64
N ALA A 325 28.47 16.98 22.10
CA ALA A 325 28.62 17.29 23.50
C ALA A 325 27.62 18.34 24.01
N ASP A 326 26.68 18.76 23.14
CA ASP A 326 25.62 19.70 23.46
C ASP A 326 24.32 19.32 22.73
N ASP A 327 23.20 19.74 23.31
CA ASP A 327 21.84 19.47 22.81
C ASP A 327 21.47 20.25 21.52
N LEU A 328 22.28 21.23 21.16
CA LEU A 328 22.11 21.99 19.92
C LEU A 328 22.89 21.40 18.75
N HIS A 329 23.56 20.28 18.96
CA HIS A 329 24.39 19.59 17.96
C HIS A 329 25.47 20.49 17.32
N THR A 330 25.99 21.46 18.10
CA THR A 330 26.99 22.42 17.62
C THR A 330 28.43 22.03 17.97
N LYS A 331 28.61 21.13 18.95
CA LYS A 331 29.93 20.71 19.45
C LYS A 331 30.17 19.23 19.17
N PRO A 332 30.86 18.89 18.07
CA PRO A 332 31.18 17.52 17.73
C PRO A 332 31.92 16.81 18.87
N ALA A 333 31.53 15.58 19.19
CA ALA A 333 32.14 14.71 20.19
C ALA A 333 32.84 13.53 19.50
N GLU A 334 34.17 13.54 19.47
CA GLU A 334 34.95 12.42 18.90
C GLU A 334 34.69 11.13 19.67
N VAL A 335 34.40 10.06 18.96
CA VAL A 335 34.15 8.72 19.51
C VAL A 335 35.04 7.69 18.83
N ALA A 336 35.25 6.55 19.47
CA ALA A 336 35.91 5.39 18.89
C ALA A 336 35.01 4.16 19.02
N CYS A 337 34.97 3.32 18.00
CA CYS A 337 34.19 2.08 17.98
C CYS A 337 35.00 0.97 17.30
N THR A 338 34.87 -0.26 17.80
CA THR A 338 35.55 -1.44 17.26
C THR A 338 34.59 -2.53 16.84
N THR A 339 33.28 -2.21 16.81
CA THR A 339 32.26 -3.16 16.39
C THR A 339 32.41 -3.49 14.90
N ASN A 340 32.26 -4.75 14.52
CA ASN A 340 32.34 -5.19 13.13
C ASN A 340 31.21 -4.56 12.28
N GLY A 341 31.57 -4.16 11.06
CA GLY A 341 30.62 -3.48 10.14
C GLY A 341 30.49 -1.98 10.44
N VAL A 342 31.36 -1.43 11.27
CA VAL A 342 31.38 -0.03 11.70
C VAL A 342 32.68 0.64 11.31
N SER A 343 32.61 1.81 10.71
CA SER A 343 33.73 2.72 10.48
C SER A 343 33.52 4.03 11.24
N VAL A 344 34.61 4.64 11.70
CA VAL A 344 34.58 5.87 12.51
C VAL A 344 35.40 6.97 11.85
N SER A 345 34.84 8.17 11.78
CA SER A 345 35.53 9.37 11.32
C SER A 345 35.15 10.58 12.21
N GLY A 346 36.06 10.88 13.18
CA GLY A 346 35.83 11.99 14.12
C GLY A 346 34.64 11.71 15.04
N ASN A 347 33.60 12.50 14.91
CA ASN A 347 32.36 12.35 15.66
C ASN A 347 31.27 11.55 14.91
N GLU A 348 31.60 11.00 13.73
CA GLU A 348 30.67 10.23 12.94
C GLU A 348 31.02 8.75 12.92
N ILE A 349 29.99 7.93 12.94
CA ILE A 349 30.04 6.49 12.75
C ILE A 349 29.20 6.13 11.52
N THR A 350 29.75 5.23 10.69
CA THR A 350 29.03 4.64 9.57
C THR A 350 28.88 3.14 9.81
N VAL A 351 27.64 2.65 9.81
CA VAL A 351 27.32 1.23 9.80
C VAL A 351 26.98 0.83 8.38
N SER A 352 27.72 -0.13 7.84
CA SER A 352 27.57 -0.59 6.46
C SER A 352 27.71 -2.11 6.35
N GLY A 353 27.27 -2.65 5.20
CA GLY A 353 27.29 -4.08 4.93
C GLY A 353 25.99 -4.79 5.34
N ASP A 354 25.50 -5.65 4.45
CA ASP A 354 24.18 -6.29 4.57
C ASP A 354 23.96 -7.01 5.91
N SER A 355 24.98 -7.65 6.45
CA SER A 355 24.86 -8.36 7.74
C SER A 355 24.62 -7.43 8.94
N ALA A 356 25.20 -6.25 8.96
CA ALA A 356 25.00 -5.26 10.01
C ALA A 356 23.63 -4.56 9.82
N LEU A 357 23.31 -4.18 8.59
CA LEU A 357 22.04 -3.55 8.23
C LEU A 357 20.85 -4.46 8.50
N ALA A 358 20.94 -5.77 8.18
CA ALA A 358 19.88 -6.74 8.47
C ALA A 358 19.62 -6.87 9.99
N ARG A 359 20.63 -6.67 10.84
CA ARG A 359 20.45 -6.67 12.30
C ARG A 359 19.76 -5.39 12.79
N ILE A 360 19.99 -4.24 12.13
CA ILE A 360 19.24 -3.01 12.42
C ILE A 360 17.77 -3.20 12.02
N ASP A 361 17.51 -3.79 10.85
CA ASP A 361 16.13 -4.14 10.41
C ASP A 361 15.40 -5.06 11.39
N GLN A 362 16.14 -5.89 12.12
CA GLN A 362 15.60 -6.80 13.14
C GLN A 362 15.58 -6.19 14.56
N GLY A 363 16.04 -4.94 14.73
CA GLY A 363 16.14 -4.29 16.04
C GLY A 363 17.16 -4.89 16.99
N THR A 364 18.20 -5.56 16.46
CA THR A 364 19.21 -6.31 17.28
C THR A 364 20.65 -5.82 17.11
N PHE A 365 20.85 -4.73 16.37
CA PHE A 365 22.20 -4.19 16.17
C PHE A 365 22.63 -3.34 17.36
N THR A 366 23.62 -3.84 18.10
CA THR A 366 24.22 -3.14 19.25
C THR A 366 25.67 -2.81 18.95
N LEU A 367 26.10 -1.59 19.28
CA LEU A 367 27.45 -1.14 19.17
C LEU A 367 27.96 -0.58 20.52
N ASP A 368 29.24 -0.81 20.82
CA ASP A 368 29.90 -0.24 21.96
C ASP A 368 30.90 0.81 21.47
N LEU A 369 30.71 2.04 21.87
CA LEU A 369 31.60 3.15 21.54
C LEU A 369 32.34 3.65 22.76
N THR A 370 33.55 4.16 22.55
CA THR A 370 34.34 4.80 23.60
C THR A 370 34.35 6.30 23.38
N TYR A 371 33.99 7.04 24.41
CA TYR A 371 34.08 8.50 24.49
C TYR A 371 35.12 8.94 25.50
N ASP A 372 36.06 9.79 25.07
CA ASP A 372 37.14 10.31 25.91
C ASP A 372 36.73 11.63 26.57
N LEU A 373 36.24 11.53 27.80
CA LEU A 373 35.85 12.69 28.59
C LEU A 373 37.03 13.63 28.90
N GLY A 374 38.24 13.09 28.99
CA GLY A 374 39.45 13.90 29.25
C GLY A 374 39.72 14.88 28.11
N ARG A 375 39.54 14.45 26.85
CA ARG A 375 39.62 15.32 25.67
C ARG A 375 38.53 16.39 25.67
N TYR A 376 37.30 16.00 25.96
CA TYR A 376 36.19 16.94 26.04
C TYR A 376 36.44 18.00 27.13
N MET A 377 36.86 17.60 28.33
CA MET A 377 37.19 18.50 29.44
C MET A 377 38.27 19.51 29.07
N THR A 378 39.29 19.03 28.37
CA THR A 378 40.38 19.89 27.87
C THR A 378 39.84 20.90 26.84
N SER A 379 38.95 20.48 25.93
CA SER A 379 38.37 21.36 24.89
C SER A 379 37.51 22.49 25.48
N ILE A 380 36.90 22.27 26.63
CA ILE A 380 36.09 23.29 27.34
C ILE A 380 36.86 24.01 28.45
N GLY A 381 38.17 23.78 28.57
CA GLY A 381 39.06 24.45 29.54
C GLY A 381 38.83 24.07 31.00
N LYS A 382 38.32 22.85 31.26
CA LYS A 382 38.11 22.30 32.60
C LYS A 382 39.05 21.12 32.88
N THR A 383 39.47 20.97 34.13
CA THR A 383 40.37 19.90 34.58
C THR A 383 39.65 18.76 35.31
N GLU A 384 38.38 18.97 35.67
CA GLU A 384 37.57 17.99 36.40
C GLU A 384 36.24 17.76 35.69
N ILE A 385 35.73 16.52 35.79
CA ILE A 385 34.42 16.17 35.26
C ILE A 385 33.36 16.83 36.15
N PRO A 386 32.46 17.69 35.58
CA PRO A 386 31.41 18.29 36.36
C PRO A 386 30.48 17.25 36.98
N ASN A 387 30.11 17.43 38.24
CA ASN A 387 29.17 16.54 38.92
C ASN A 387 27.74 16.61 38.34
N VAL A 388 27.46 17.56 37.47
CA VAL A 388 26.14 17.78 36.90
C VAL A 388 26.28 18.17 35.42
N GLY A 389 25.52 17.51 34.55
CA GLY A 389 25.14 18.04 33.24
C GLY A 389 26.06 17.76 32.07
N THR A 390 26.91 16.74 32.11
CA THR A 390 27.64 16.31 30.92
C THR A 390 26.92 15.16 30.25
N TYR A 391 26.42 15.42 29.03
CA TYR A 391 25.72 14.43 28.21
C TYR A 391 26.52 14.17 26.95
N LEU A 392 26.36 12.98 26.41
CA LEU A 392 26.68 12.67 25.02
C LEU A 392 25.34 12.54 24.28
N TYR A 393 25.18 13.31 23.24
CA TYR A 393 24.03 13.30 22.36
C TYR A 393 24.36 12.54 21.09
N ALA A 394 23.45 11.79 20.57
CA ALA A 394 23.57 11.04 19.34
C ALA A 394 22.38 11.30 18.44
N GLU A 395 22.64 11.42 17.16
CA GLU A 395 21.66 11.45 16.11
C GLU A 395 21.94 10.32 15.12
N ALA A 396 20.94 9.55 14.70
CA ALA A 396 21.07 8.47 13.74
C ALA A 396 20.18 8.76 12.51
N TRP A 397 20.64 8.37 11.32
CA TRP A 397 19.86 8.46 10.09
C TRP A 397 20.33 7.43 9.08
N ALA A 398 19.47 7.09 8.12
CA ALA A 398 19.84 6.27 6.98
C ALA A 398 20.36 7.12 5.82
N GLU A 399 21.36 6.61 5.11
CA GLU A 399 21.81 7.15 3.82
C GLU A 399 21.70 6.10 2.73
N GLY A 400 21.52 6.53 1.50
CA GLY A 400 21.49 5.64 0.35
C GLY A 400 21.56 6.39 -0.97
N GLN A 401 21.80 5.63 -2.04
CA GLN A 401 21.67 6.18 -3.39
C GLN A 401 20.20 6.31 -3.76
N ILE A 402 19.84 7.51 -4.19
CA ILE A 402 18.54 7.80 -4.76
C ILE A 402 18.73 7.84 -6.27
N GLY A 403 18.02 6.96 -7.01
CA GLY A 403 18.03 6.94 -8.48
C GLY A 403 19.20 6.25 -9.18
N GLY A 404 20.06 5.58 -8.45
CA GLY A 404 21.08 4.73 -9.06
C GLY A 404 22.30 5.44 -9.67
N THR A 405 22.35 6.78 -9.63
CA THR A 405 23.47 7.59 -10.11
C THR A 405 23.69 8.76 -9.14
N GLY A 406 24.83 8.80 -8.47
CA GLY A 406 25.18 9.85 -7.52
C GLY A 406 25.77 9.28 -6.21
N GLY A 407 26.22 10.18 -5.31
CA GLY A 407 26.67 9.80 -3.97
C GLY A 407 25.48 9.45 -3.05
N ASN A 408 25.78 8.85 -1.90
CA ASN A 408 24.77 8.64 -0.87
C ASN A 408 24.20 9.98 -0.38
N GLN A 409 22.91 9.99 -0.09
CA GLN A 409 22.17 11.12 0.44
C GLN A 409 21.40 10.66 1.66
N ARG A 410 21.17 11.56 2.62
CA ARG A 410 20.30 11.29 3.76
C ARG A 410 18.90 10.96 3.25
N LEU A 411 18.41 9.79 3.66
CA LEU A 411 17.06 9.35 3.36
C LEU A 411 16.09 10.06 4.31
N PRO A 412 14.85 10.32 3.87
CA PRO A 412 13.82 10.83 4.76
C PRO A 412 13.50 9.84 5.89
N GLU A 413 13.03 10.33 7.01
CA GLU A 413 12.61 9.54 8.18
C GLU A 413 11.16 9.83 8.53
N TYR A 414 10.44 8.80 8.99
CA TYR A 414 9.02 8.92 9.38
C TYR A 414 8.86 9.68 10.70
N ASP A 415 9.68 9.34 11.70
CA ASP A 415 9.69 10.00 12.99
C ASP A 415 11.11 10.31 13.44
N GLY A 416 11.56 11.53 13.23
CA GLY A 416 12.89 11.96 13.69
C GLY A 416 12.99 12.10 15.21
N SER A 417 11.94 11.84 15.99
CA SER A 417 12.01 11.96 17.45
C SER A 417 12.68 10.77 18.13
N ASP A 418 12.70 9.61 17.48
CA ASP A 418 13.35 8.39 17.96
C ASP A 418 14.76 8.20 17.42
N SER A 419 15.17 9.00 16.43
CA SER A 419 16.52 9.02 15.87
C SER A 419 17.55 9.76 16.74
N GLU A 420 17.09 10.46 17.77
CA GLU A 420 17.94 11.17 18.71
C GLU A 420 17.95 10.50 20.09
N ALA A 421 19.11 10.42 20.72
CA ALA A 421 19.25 9.92 22.07
C ALA A 421 20.36 10.67 22.83
N SER A 422 20.31 10.62 24.15
CA SER A 422 21.37 11.15 24.99
C SER A 422 21.64 10.27 26.19
N VAL A 423 22.87 10.29 26.66
CA VAL A 423 23.27 9.59 27.88
C VAL A 423 24.09 10.50 28.77
N HIS A 424 23.79 10.46 30.06
CA HIS A 424 24.52 11.22 31.06
C HIS A 424 25.90 10.58 31.35
N MET A 425 26.95 11.35 31.16
CA MET A 425 28.33 10.88 31.22
C MET A 425 28.96 10.89 32.61
N THR A 426 28.41 11.70 33.51
CA THR A 426 28.92 11.86 34.87
C THR A 426 28.18 11.01 35.90
N GLY A 427 27.16 10.27 35.47
CA GLY A 427 26.51 9.28 36.32
C GLY A 427 27.56 8.30 36.84
N ALA A 428 27.68 8.12 38.16
CA ALA A 428 28.46 7.02 38.69
C ALA A 428 27.93 5.75 38.03
N LEU A 429 28.83 5.02 37.36
CA LEU A 429 28.57 3.61 37.10
C LEU A 429 28.10 3.01 38.41
N ALA A 430 26.98 2.32 38.42
CA ALA A 430 26.61 1.53 39.58
C ALA A 430 27.86 0.76 39.99
N ARG A 431 28.47 1.17 41.04
CA ARG A 431 29.61 0.40 41.61
C ARG A 431 29.04 -0.99 41.81
N THR A 432 29.77 -2.01 41.41
CA THR A 432 29.42 -3.41 41.69
C THR A 432 28.92 -3.55 43.11
N GLY A 433 27.62 -3.62 43.33
CA GLY A 433 26.98 -3.61 44.65
C GLY A 433 25.92 -2.54 44.88
N GLU A 434 25.83 -1.50 44.06
CA GLU A 434 24.77 -0.47 44.15
C GLU A 434 23.74 -0.71 43.05
N GLN A 435 22.58 -1.23 43.43
CA GLN A 435 21.44 -1.44 42.50
C GLN A 435 20.26 -0.59 42.95
N LEU A 436 19.91 0.37 42.14
CA LEU A 436 18.67 1.08 42.28
C LEU A 436 17.64 0.47 41.32
N THR A 437 16.55 -0.06 41.82
CA THR A 437 15.44 -0.52 41.00
C THR A 437 14.30 0.49 41.09
N MET A 438 13.67 0.77 39.97
CA MET A 438 12.52 1.63 39.87
C MET A 438 11.34 0.81 39.36
N ASP A 439 10.31 0.72 40.19
CA ASP A 439 9.03 0.14 39.81
C ASP A 439 8.02 1.27 39.54
N VAL A 440 7.40 1.27 38.38
CA VAL A 440 6.36 2.22 38.00
C VAL A 440 5.04 1.48 37.91
N THR A 441 4.09 1.83 38.78
CA THR A 441 2.73 1.29 38.74
C THR A 441 1.79 2.39 38.25
N GLN A 442 1.14 2.15 37.13
CA GLN A 442 0.09 3.05 36.61
C GLN A 442 -1.24 2.71 37.28
N GLY A 443 -1.95 3.73 37.69
CA GLY A 443 -3.26 3.64 38.33
C GLY A 443 -4.20 4.73 37.81
N ASN A 444 -5.44 4.66 38.28
CA ASN A 444 -6.45 5.70 38.05
C ASN A 444 -7.01 6.12 39.42
N ASP A 445 -7.14 7.42 39.68
CA ASP A 445 -7.61 7.97 40.94
C ASP A 445 -9.16 7.85 41.14
N GLY A 446 -9.86 7.21 40.20
CA GLY A 446 -11.32 7.11 40.22
C GLY A 446 -12.06 8.34 39.67
N ASN A 447 -11.33 9.46 39.43
CA ASN A 447 -11.88 10.71 38.93
C ASN A 447 -11.51 10.98 37.46
N GLY A 448 -10.98 9.95 36.78
CA GLY A 448 -10.58 10.04 35.38
C GLY A 448 -9.14 10.52 35.15
N HIS A 449 -8.35 10.72 36.20
CA HIS A 449 -6.94 11.07 36.07
C HIS A 449 -6.07 9.83 36.15
N SER A 450 -5.10 9.73 35.24
CA SER A 450 -4.06 8.70 35.32
C SER A 450 -3.04 9.07 36.39
N THR A 451 -2.74 8.13 37.28
CA THR A 451 -1.72 8.26 38.32
C THR A 451 -0.58 7.32 38.05
N ALA A 452 0.65 7.72 38.38
CA ALA A 452 1.82 6.87 38.37
C ALA A 452 2.46 6.87 39.78
N ALA A 453 2.53 5.71 40.40
CA ALA A 453 3.29 5.52 41.63
C ALA A 453 4.70 5.01 41.25
N ILE A 454 5.71 5.77 41.60
CA ILE A 454 7.12 5.43 41.36
C ILE A 454 7.72 4.96 42.68
N THR A 455 8.13 3.71 42.73
CA THR A 455 8.84 3.14 43.89
C THR A 455 10.30 2.95 43.52
N LEU A 456 11.19 3.66 44.23
CA LEU A 456 12.61 3.50 44.09
C LEU A 456 13.11 2.59 45.23
N ARG A 457 13.77 1.51 44.89
CA ARG A 457 14.39 0.60 45.85
C ARG A 457 15.92 0.60 45.65
N ASN A 458 16.63 0.89 46.72
CA ASN A 458 18.06 0.68 46.75
C ASN A 458 18.30 -0.77 47.24
N ASN A 459 18.76 -1.62 46.34
CA ASN A 459 19.08 -3.04 46.65
C ASN A 459 20.56 -3.25 46.98
N SER A 460 21.35 -2.15 47.07
CA SER A 460 22.76 -2.28 47.50
C SER A 460 22.89 -2.56 48.97
N PRO A 461 23.86 -3.38 49.36
CA PRO A 461 24.21 -3.50 50.76
C PRO A 461 24.96 -2.24 51.21
N VAL A 462 24.26 -1.17 51.57
CA VAL A 462 24.87 0.07 52.07
C VAL A 462 25.02 -0.06 53.57
N SER A 463 26.28 -0.09 54.02
CA SER A 463 26.57 0.17 55.40
C SER A 463 26.69 1.67 55.63
N TYR A 464 25.69 2.26 56.33
CA TYR A 464 25.85 3.63 56.84
C TYR A 464 26.81 3.60 58.02
N THR A 465 28.00 4.10 57.82
CA THR A 465 28.84 4.54 58.99
C THR A 465 28.44 5.98 59.30
N HIS A 466 27.92 6.17 60.51
CA HIS A 466 27.63 7.49 61.09
C HIS A 466 28.93 8.30 61.30
#